data_152566de17c6b1ec443b9301ff5652bd
#
_entry.id   152566de17c6b1ec443b9301ff5652bd
#
_cell.length_a   1.000
_cell.length_b   1.000
_cell.length_c   1.000
_cell.angle_alpha   90.00
_cell.angle_beta   90.00
_cell.angle_gamma   90.00
#
_symmetry.space_group_name_H-M   'P 1'
#
loop_
_entity.id
_entity.type
_entity.pdbx_description
1 polymer ?
#
loop_
_entity_poly.entity_id
_entity_poly.type
_entity_poly.pdbx_seq_one_letter_code
_entity_poly.pdbx_strand_id
1 'polypeptide(L)'
;MRRAMRVERKTEVRNGIKRGVFALFAIVVELIWVYIGLRNLTGEYSWIPFLIQGLAFVLVLGIYGRHINAAMKMPWILLIAGAPFLGVPLYLLMGFNGSTQRMRRRYEIIDEHLFPAMPQQGGILEELESVDYGIANQFRYLSDRLGYPVYRDTDICFYPTAEEAFEAQLEALKKAERFIFMEYHAIEEKTAFERLFEVLSERAAAGVEVRLFYDDIGSIWFIDHDFIRRMEEAGIEARVFNPMTPIFNAFLNHRDHRKITVIDGKVGFTGGYNLAEEYFNITHPYGHWFDTGIRLTGEAVRSLTGIFLENWNAIRGEKKDAEKLEEYLRLPSYCAAEPGYCQPYADSPLDGEQVGENVYMNLVNHAKRYVYFMTPYLIITDEMSQAFCLAAKRGVDVRIITPGIPDKKMVYQATRSYYNVLTRAGVRIYEYTPGFMHAKQCVADDELAACGTINLDFRSLYHHFENGVLFYRYRAIAKMKECFLGTFPQCREVTEQYLYGRTLFQRAEHCLLRLISPML
;
A
#
# COMPACT_ATOMS: atom_id res chain seq x y z
N MET A 1 -25.08 -20.66 21.23
CA MET A 1 -23.95 -20.31 20.36
C MET A 1 -24.37 -19.56 19.08
N ARG A 2 -25.08 -20.14 18.09
CA ARG A 2 -25.45 -19.44 16.82
C ARG A 2 -26.30 -18.14 17.00
N ARG A 3 -27.06 -17.99 18.04
CA ARG A 3 -27.90 -16.79 18.32
C ARG A 3 -27.07 -15.66 18.96
N ALA A 4 -26.10 -15.99 19.81
CA ALA A 4 -25.15 -15.04 20.38
C ALA A 4 -24.21 -14.47 19.26
N MET A 5 -23.62 -15.32 18.42
CA MET A 5 -22.80 -14.90 17.27
C MET A 5 -23.57 -13.98 16.28
N ARG A 6 -24.90 -14.17 16.07
CA ARG A 6 -25.71 -13.27 15.24
C ARG A 6 -25.95 -11.90 15.89
N VAL A 7 -26.01 -11.84 17.20
CA VAL A 7 -26.21 -10.58 17.96
C VAL A 7 -24.90 -9.80 18.01
N GLU A 8 -23.77 -10.47 18.23
CA GLU A 8 -22.43 -9.88 18.17
C GLU A 8 -22.12 -9.28 16.79
N ARG A 9 -22.30 -10.05 15.69
CA ARG A 9 -22.12 -9.55 14.32
C ARG A 9 -22.94 -8.28 14.01
N LYS A 10 -24.19 -8.19 14.50
CA LYS A 10 -25.00 -6.97 14.35
C LYS A 10 -24.44 -5.79 15.16
N THR A 11 -23.79 -6.07 16.28
CA THR A 11 -23.23 -5.04 17.17
C THR A 11 -21.93 -4.49 16.60
N GLU A 12 -21.07 -5.33 16.03
CA GLU A 12 -19.79 -4.97 15.38
C GLU A 12 -19.99 -4.03 14.18
N VAL A 13 -20.79 -4.47 13.20
CA VAL A 13 -21.16 -3.65 12.04
C VAL A 13 -21.81 -2.33 12.46
N ARG A 14 -22.68 -2.36 13.48
CA ARG A 14 -23.38 -1.18 13.99
C ARG A 14 -22.43 -0.20 14.70
N ASN A 15 -21.34 -0.67 15.33
CA ASN A 15 -20.35 0.20 15.97
C ASN A 15 -19.42 0.86 14.94
N GLY A 16 -18.95 0.12 13.93
CA GLY A 16 -18.19 0.68 12.83
C GLY A 16 -18.99 1.72 12.04
N ILE A 17 -20.27 1.42 11.69
CA ILE A 17 -21.19 2.39 11.05
C ILE A 17 -21.37 3.63 11.92
N LYS A 18 -21.58 3.48 13.23
CA LYS A 18 -21.77 4.63 14.13
C LYS A 18 -20.53 5.53 14.17
N ARG A 19 -19.32 4.95 14.25
CA ARG A 19 -18.06 5.71 14.25
C ARG A 19 -17.86 6.45 12.94
N GLY A 20 -18.03 5.79 11.80
CA GLY A 20 -17.90 6.39 10.47
C GLY A 20 -18.94 7.47 10.19
N VAL A 21 -20.21 7.22 10.52
CA VAL A 21 -21.30 8.20 10.37
C VAL A 21 -21.08 9.40 11.28
N PHE A 22 -20.64 9.19 12.53
CA PHE A 22 -20.37 10.28 13.46
C PHE A 22 -19.23 11.17 12.97
N ALA A 23 -18.12 10.58 12.50
CA ALA A 23 -16.98 11.33 11.95
C ALA A 23 -17.40 12.13 10.69
N LEU A 24 -18.12 11.50 9.76
CA LEU A 24 -18.62 12.18 8.56
C LEU A 24 -19.58 13.33 8.92
N PHE A 25 -20.48 13.10 9.87
CA PHE A 25 -21.43 14.12 10.35
C PHE A 25 -20.70 15.31 10.97
N ALA A 26 -19.67 15.07 11.82
CA ALA A 26 -18.87 16.12 12.42
C ALA A 26 -18.17 16.98 11.36
N ILE A 27 -17.54 16.36 10.34
CA ILE A 27 -16.90 17.07 9.22
C ILE A 27 -17.91 17.92 8.43
N VAL A 28 -19.09 17.37 8.13
CA VAL A 28 -20.15 18.10 7.41
C VAL A 28 -20.63 19.30 8.23
N VAL A 29 -20.82 19.14 9.53
CA VAL A 29 -21.22 20.25 10.42
C VAL A 29 -20.16 21.34 10.48
N GLU A 30 -18.87 20.99 10.56
CA GLU A 30 -17.75 21.95 10.52
C GLU A 30 -17.73 22.74 9.19
N LEU A 31 -17.90 22.06 8.07
CA LEU A 31 -17.95 22.70 6.74
C LEU A 31 -19.14 23.64 6.60
N ILE A 32 -20.32 23.23 7.06
CA ILE A 32 -21.54 24.08 7.05
C ILE A 32 -21.34 25.30 7.94
N TRP A 33 -20.76 25.13 9.13
CA TRP A 33 -20.52 26.23 10.06
C TRP A 33 -19.55 27.26 9.48
N VAL A 34 -18.43 26.81 8.86
CA VAL A 34 -17.48 27.67 8.16
C VAL A 34 -18.16 28.41 7.00
N TYR A 35 -18.96 27.71 6.19
CA TYR A 35 -19.69 28.32 5.06
C TYR A 35 -20.68 29.40 5.50
N ILE A 36 -21.50 29.12 6.53
CA ILE A 36 -22.48 30.08 7.08
C ILE A 36 -21.75 31.28 7.70
N GLY A 37 -20.68 31.04 8.46
CA GLY A 37 -19.86 32.09 9.06
C GLY A 37 -19.29 33.02 8.01
N LEU A 38 -18.67 32.48 6.96
CA LEU A 38 -18.11 33.27 5.84
C LEU A 38 -19.19 34.04 5.08
N ARG A 39 -20.34 33.43 4.80
CA ARG A 39 -21.46 34.08 4.10
C ARG A 39 -22.01 35.28 4.88
N ASN A 40 -22.16 35.15 6.20
CA ASN A 40 -22.62 36.25 7.05
C ASN A 40 -21.60 37.39 7.14
N LEU A 41 -20.30 37.05 7.29
CA LEU A 41 -19.22 38.04 7.33
C LEU A 41 -19.10 38.84 6.04
N THR A 42 -19.32 38.23 4.86
CA THR A 42 -19.23 38.93 3.56
C THR A 42 -20.37 39.93 3.35
N GLY A 43 -21.49 39.81 4.07
CA GLY A 43 -22.60 40.78 4.03
C GLY A 43 -22.30 42.08 4.81
N GLU A 44 -21.54 41.99 5.87
CA GLU A 44 -21.24 43.13 6.75
C GLU A 44 -19.89 43.82 6.41
N TYR A 45 -18.91 43.03 5.87
CA TYR A 45 -17.54 43.53 5.63
C TYR A 45 -17.11 43.35 4.17
N SER A 46 -17.24 44.38 3.37
CA SER A 46 -16.95 44.38 1.92
C SER A 46 -15.49 44.07 1.55
N TRP A 47 -14.54 44.20 2.49
CA TRP A 47 -13.12 43.94 2.25
C TRP A 47 -12.75 42.44 2.36
N ILE A 48 -13.58 41.61 3.04
CA ILE A 48 -13.30 40.17 3.24
C ILE A 48 -13.14 39.38 1.93
N PRO A 49 -14.01 39.58 0.90
CA PRO A 49 -13.83 38.94 -0.40
C PRO A 49 -12.45 39.20 -1.02
N PHE A 50 -11.96 40.44 -0.95
CA PHE A 50 -10.64 40.80 -1.48
C PHE A 50 -9.51 40.15 -0.71
N LEU A 51 -9.61 40.06 0.62
CA LEU A 51 -8.63 39.38 1.47
C LEU A 51 -8.59 37.87 1.14
N ILE A 52 -9.75 37.20 1.03
CA ILE A 52 -9.83 35.77 0.67
C ILE A 52 -9.25 35.54 -0.73
N GLN A 53 -9.51 36.44 -1.68
CA GLN A 53 -8.99 36.35 -3.04
C GLN A 53 -7.45 36.55 -3.08
N GLY A 54 -6.93 37.51 -2.30
CA GLY A 54 -5.49 37.68 -2.12
C GLY A 54 -4.82 36.45 -1.49
N LEU A 55 -5.44 35.89 -0.44
CA LEU A 55 -4.96 34.66 0.18
C LEU A 55 -5.03 33.47 -0.77
N ALA A 56 -6.12 33.34 -1.56
CA ALA A 56 -6.25 32.31 -2.58
C ALA A 56 -5.10 32.38 -3.61
N PHE A 57 -4.76 33.60 -4.07
CA PHE A 57 -3.66 33.79 -5.01
C PHE A 57 -2.31 33.36 -4.40
N VAL A 58 -2.02 33.77 -3.16
CA VAL A 58 -0.80 33.37 -2.44
C VAL A 58 -0.74 31.85 -2.25
N LEU A 59 -1.86 31.22 -1.86
CA LEU A 59 -1.92 29.76 -1.69
C LEU A 59 -1.72 29.03 -3.01
N VAL A 60 -2.32 29.47 -4.11
CA VAL A 60 -2.14 28.87 -5.44
C VAL A 60 -0.67 28.94 -5.86
N LEU A 61 0.00 30.08 -5.68
CA LEU A 61 1.43 30.20 -5.95
C LEU A 61 2.27 29.27 -5.05
N GLY A 62 1.93 29.21 -3.75
CA GLY A 62 2.58 28.32 -2.81
C GLY A 62 2.42 26.83 -3.16
N ILE A 63 1.22 26.41 -3.59
CA ILE A 63 0.97 25.03 -4.05
C ILE A 63 1.72 24.75 -5.35
N TYR A 64 1.68 25.68 -6.30
CA TYR A 64 2.39 25.53 -7.58
C TYR A 64 3.90 25.37 -7.39
N GLY A 65 4.50 26.11 -6.48
CA GLY A 65 5.93 26.08 -6.16
C GLY A 65 6.41 24.81 -5.42
N ARG A 66 5.51 23.94 -4.93
CA ARG A 66 5.91 22.68 -4.28
C ARG A 66 6.44 21.67 -5.31
N HIS A 67 7.48 20.93 -4.93
CA HIS A 67 8.03 19.84 -5.73
C HIS A 67 7.27 18.51 -5.45
N ILE A 68 5.98 18.48 -5.83
CA ILE A 68 5.12 17.28 -5.78
C ILE A 68 4.47 17.08 -7.15
N ASN A 69 3.94 15.88 -7.41
CA ASN A 69 3.31 15.56 -8.68
C ASN A 69 2.20 16.55 -9.05
N ALA A 70 2.12 16.92 -10.34
CA ALA A 70 1.17 17.92 -10.83
C ALA A 70 -0.29 17.47 -10.62
N ALA A 71 -0.59 16.18 -10.77
CA ALA A 71 -1.92 15.64 -10.54
C ALA A 71 -2.41 15.88 -9.11
N MET A 72 -1.52 15.87 -8.11
CA MET A 72 -1.84 16.15 -6.72
C MET A 72 -2.11 17.64 -6.44
N LYS A 73 -1.53 18.55 -7.24
CA LYS A 73 -1.71 20.00 -7.10
C LYS A 73 -2.99 20.50 -7.76
N MET A 74 -3.30 19.96 -8.94
CA MET A 74 -4.34 20.49 -9.81
C MET A 74 -5.74 20.57 -9.17
N PRO A 75 -6.25 19.55 -8.47
CA PRO A 75 -7.55 19.64 -7.80
C PRO A 75 -7.62 20.78 -6.79
N TRP A 76 -6.56 20.99 -6.02
CA TRP A 76 -6.48 22.10 -5.04
C TRP A 76 -6.42 23.46 -5.72
N ILE A 77 -5.59 23.61 -6.76
CA ILE A 77 -5.47 24.87 -7.52
C ILE A 77 -6.82 25.23 -8.15
N LEU A 78 -7.50 24.27 -8.77
CA LEU A 78 -8.81 24.51 -9.40
C LEU A 78 -9.89 24.83 -8.37
N LEU A 79 -9.89 24.15 -7.22
CA LEU A 79 -10.86 24.40 -6.15
C LEU A 79 -10.66 25.80 -5.53
N ILE A 80 -9.41 26.17 -5.22
CA ILE A 80 -9.09 27.47 -4.62
C ILE A 80 -9.35 28.60 -5.60
N ALA A 81 -8.99 28.45 -6.88
CA ALA A 81 -9.18 29.48 -7.89
C ALA A 81 -10.66 29.64 -8.29
N GLY A 82 -11.40 28.52 -8.42
CA GLY A 82 -12.80 28.51 -8.85
C GLY A 82 -13.82 28.81 -7.75
N ALA A 83 -13.50 28.46 -6.50
CA ALA A 83 -14.36 28.62 -5.34
C ALA A 83 -13.56 29.03 -4.09
N PRO A 84 -12.95 30.24 -4.04
CA PRO A 84 -12.01 30.63 -2.99
C PRO A 84 -12.60 30.57 -1.57
N PHE A 85 -13.89 30.90 -1.41
CA PHE A 85 -14.59 30.83 -0.13
C PHE A 85 -14.74 29.41 0.44
N LEU A 86 -14.70 28.39 -0.42
CA LEU A 86 -14.70 26.98 -0.03
C LEU A 86 -13.28 26.42 -0.05
N GLY A 87 -12.53 26.66 -1.09
CA GLY A 87 -11.21 26.07 -1.32
C GLY A 87 -10.14 26.53 -0.34
N VAL A 88 -10.14 27.83 0.04
CA VAL A 88 -9.16 28.36 1.00
C VAL A 88 -9.32 27.73 2.39
N PRO A 89 -10.52 27.74 3.03
CA PRO A 89 -10.69 27.10 4.33
C PRO A 89 -10.42 25.59 4.27
N LEU A 90 -10.93 24.93 3.24
CA LEU A 90 -10.73 23.47 3.10
C LEU A 90 -9.25 23.12 2.95
N TYR A 91 -8.51 23.89 2.15
CA TYR A 91 -7.07 23.70 2.02
C TYR A 91 -6.31 24.00 3.32
N LEU A 92 -6.70 25.03 4.06
CA LEU A 92 -6.08 25.32 5.36
C LEU A 92 -6.34 24.20 6.38
N LEU A 93 -7.52 23.61 6.37
CA LEU A 93 -7.87 22.48 7.23
C LEU A 93 -7.15 21.19 6.83
N MET A 94 -7.09 20.89 5.52
CA MET A 94 -6.54 19.64 5.01
C MET A 94 -5.05 19.71 4.61
N GLY A 95 -4.60 20.87 4.17
CA GLY A 95 -3.26 21.06 3.62
C GLY A 95 -2.23 21.57 4.63
N PHE A 96 -2.66 22.08 5.82
CA PHE A 96 -1.75 22.48 6.88
C PHE A 96 -1.39 21.27 7.75
N ASN A 97 -0.22 20.69 7.45
CA ASN A 97 0.22 19.38 7.91
C ASN A 97 1.01 19.39 9.23
N GLY A 98 0.58 20.11 10.25
CA GLY A 98 1.27 20.11 11.55
C GLY A 98 1.32 18.70 12.20
N SER A 99 0.26 17.91 12.05
CA SER A 99 0.23 16.52 12.51
C SER A 99 1.15 15.62 11.68
N THR A 100 1.17 15.78 10.36
CA THR A 100 2.06 15.04 9.45
C THR A 100 3.53 15.39 9.72
N GLN A 101 3.87 16.65 9.95
CA GLN A 101 5.23 17.05 10.32
C GLN A 101 5.69 16.46 11.66
N ARG A 102 4.78 16.37 12.65
CA ARG A 102 5.07 15.74 13.94
C ARG A 102 5.32 14.23 13.78
N MET A 103 4.52 13.57 12.94
CA MET A 103 4.73 12.15 12.65
C MET A 103 6.03 11.94 11.89
N ARG A 104 6.30 12.70 10.82
CA ARG A 104 7.58 12.67 10.09
C ARG A 104 8.77 12.71 11.06
N ARG A 105 8.79 13.65 11.98
CA ARG A 105 9.89 13.77 12.95
C ARG A 105 10.02 12.54 13.86
N ARG A 106 8.93 11.84 14.17
CA ARG A 106 8.99 10.59 14.93
C ARG A 106 9.65 9.46 14.13
N TYR A 107 9.30 9.34 12.83
CA TYR A 107 9.93 8.37 11.93
C TYR A 107 11.42 8.70 11.77
N GLU A 108 11.78 9.94 11.47
CA GLU A 108 13.19 10.36 11.38
C GLU A 108 14.03 9.97 12.61
N ILE A 109 13.49 10.15 13.82
CA ILE A 109 14.18 9.74 15.07
C ILE A 109 14.35 8.23 15.18
N ILE A 110 13.40 7.45 14.68
CA ILE A 110 13.47 5.98 14.70
C ILE A 110 14.46 5.50 13.66
N ASP A 111 14.43 6.08 12.47
CA ASP A 111 15.27 5.75 11.34
C ASP A 111 16.75 6.00 11.63
N GLU A 112 17.07 7.07 12.40
CA GLU A 112 18.43 7.35 12.89
C GLU A 112 19.05 6.17 13.67
N HIS A 113 18.24 5.30 14.26
CA HIS A 113 18.69 4.14 15.01
C HIS A 113 18.48 2.82 14.25
N LEU A 114 17.40 2.75 13.45
CA LEU A 114 16.98 1.53 12.77
C LEU A 114 17.89 1.20 11.58
N PHE A 115 18.14 2.16 10.68
CA PHE A 115 18.94 1.91 9.47
C PHE A 115 20.40 1.56 9.77
N PRO A 116 21.10 2.18 10.74
CA PRO A 116 22.43 1.74 11.14
C PRO A 116 22.49 0.31 11.69
N ALA A 117 21.37 -0.20 12.25
CA ALA A 117 21.28 -1.59 12.72
C ALA A 117 21.03 -2.61 11.57
N MET A 118 20.80 -2.12 10.35
CA MET A 118 20.63 -2.91 9.12
C MET A 118 21.71 -2.54 8.08
N PRO A 119 23.00 -2.70 8.37
CA PRO A 119 24.04 -2.28 7.44
C PRO A 119 24.01 -3.09 6.15
N GLN A 120 24.34 -2.43 5.03
CA GLN A 120 24.61 -3.12 3.78
C GLN A 120 25.82 -4.04 3.94
N GLN A 121 25.69 -5.29 3.58
CA GLN A 121 26.80 -6.24 3.57
C GLN A 121 27.74 -5.89 2.39
N GLY A 122 29.02 -5.76 2.69
CA GLY A 122 30.03 -5.38 1.68
C GLY A 122 30.18 -6.42 0.58
N GLY A 123 30.45 -5.93 -0.64
CA GLY A 123 30.72 -6.76 -1.81
C GLY A 123 29.51 -7.19 -2.63
N ILE A 124 28.27 -7.14 -2.06
CA ILE A 124 27.06 -7.62 -2.77
C ILE A 124 26.69 -6.72 -3.95
N LEU A 125 26.73 -5.39 -3.77
CA LEU A 125 26.42 -4.45 -4.84
C LEU A 125 27.46 -4.47 -5.94
N GLU A 126 28.74 -4.56 -5.59
CA GLU A 126 29.87 -4.68 -6.52
C GLU A 126 29.78 -5.98 -7.31
N GLU A 127 29.39 -7.07 -6.67
CA GLU A 127 29.12 -8.34 -7.35
C GLU A 127 27.97 -8.20 -8.34
N LEU A 128 26.84 -7.60 -7.91
CA LEU A 128 25.69 -7.38 -8.78
C LEU A 128 26.03 -6.46 -9.97
N GLU A 129 26.89 -5.45 -9.78
CA GLU A 129 27.41 -4.62 -10.87
C GLU A 129 28.18 -5.42 -11.92
N SER A 130 28.97 -6.39 -11.48
CA SER A 130 29.70 -7.27 -12.40
C SER A 130 28.77 -8.19 -13.20
N VAL A 131 27.58 -8.48 -12.66
CA VAL A 131 26.55 -9.32 -13.30
C VAL A 131 25.69 -8.52 -14.27
N ASP A 132 25.12 -7.41 -13.83
CA ASP A 132 24.31 -6.46 -14.63
C ASP A 132 24.30 -5.08 -13.95
N TYR A 133 25.02 -4.13 -14.55
CA TYR A 133 25.13 -2.77 -14.04
C TYR A 133 23.78 -2.03 -13.99
N GLY A 134 22.90 -2.28 -14.96
CA GLY A 134 21.58 -1.66 -15.00
C GLY A 134 20.67 -2.14 -13.87
N ILE A 135 20.74 -3.43 -13.54
CA ILE A 135 20.04 -4.01 -12.38
C ILE A 135 20.66 -3.49 -11.09
N ALA A 136 21.99 -3.49 -10.97
CA ALA A 136 22.67 -2.99 -9.78
C ALA A 136 22.25 -1.55 -9.42
N ASN A 137 22.06 -0.68 -10.42
CA ASN A 137 21.59 0.69 -10.20
C ASN A 137 20.21 0.76 -9.57
N GLN A 138 19.30 -0.17 -9.89
CA GLN A 138 17.97 -0.22 -9.27
C GLN A 138 18.07 -0.61 -7.79
N PHE A 139 18.89 -1.61 -7.49
CA PHE A 139 19.14 -2.02 -6.10
C PHE A 139 19.89 -0.94 -5.31
N ARG A 140 20.86 -0.27 -5.94
CA ARG A 140 21.59 0.86 -5.34
C ARG A 140 20.68 2.01 -4.97
N TYR A 141 19.65 2.32 -5.77
CA TYR A 141 18.67 3.34 -5.45
C TYR A 141 18.03 3.07 -4.08
N LEU A 142 17.58 1.84 -3.83
CA LEU A 142 16.95 1.46 -2.55
C LEU A 142 17.96 1.40 -1.39
N SER A 143 19.22 1.01 -1.63
CA SER A 143 20.23 0.94 -0.57
C SER A 143 20.81 2.29 -0.21
N ASP A 144 21.31 3.04 -1.19
CA ASP A 144 22.07 4.26 -0.93
C ASP A 144 21.17 5.44 -0.60
N ARG A 145 19.94 5.46 -1.16
CA ARG A 145 19.00 6.56 -0.96
C ARG A 145 18.07 6.34 0.23
N LEU A 146 17.68 5.09 0.47
CA LEU A 146 16.63 4.74 1.42
C LEU A 146 17.12 3.84 2.56
N GLY A 147 18.35 3.33 2.50
CA GLY A 147 18.95 2.53 3.55
C GLY A 147 18.49 1.06 3.60
N TYR A 148 17.75 0.55 2.60
CA TYR A 148 17.35 -0.86 2.55
C TYR A 148 18.48 -1.73 1.95
N PRO A 149 19.06 -2.68 2.71
CA PRO A 149 20.16 -3.50 2.22
C PRO A 149 19.73 -4.49 1.14
N VAL A 150 20.66 -4.83 0.26
CA VAL A 150 20.55 -5.96 -0.68
C VAL A 150 21.08 -7.22 0.00
N TYR A 151 20.36 -8.32 -0.15
CA TYR A 151 20.69 -9.60 0.46
C TYR A 151 20.89 -10.69 -0.59
N ARG A 152 21.81 -11.63 -0.30
CA ARG A 152 22.08 -12.84 -1.07
C ARG A 152 21.52 -14.09 -0.41
N ASP A 153 21.75 -14.21 0.89
CA ASP A 153 21.42 -15.40 1.65
C ASP A 153 19.94 -15.40 2.09
N THR A 154 19.08 -15.53 1.09
CA THR A 154 17.61 -15.55 1.25
C THR A 154 16.99 -16.43 0.19
N ASP A 155 16.13 -17.35 0.59
CA ASP A 155 15.25 -18.09 -0.32
C ASP A 155 13.88 -17.42 -0.44
N ILE A 156 13.32 -17.41 -1.65
CA ILE A 156 12.00 -16.87 -1.94
C ILE A 156 11.07 -17.97 -2.43
N CYS A 157 9.93 -18.13 -1.76
CA CYS A 157 8.83 -18.98 -2.20
C CYS A 157 7.64 -18.12 -2.62
N PHE A 158 7.20 -18.25 -3.86
CA PHE A 158 6.00 -17.60 -4.38
C PHE A 158 4.79 -18.52 -4.24
N TYR A 159 3.67 -17.96 -3.76
CA TYR A 159 2.36 -18.61 -3.66
C TYR A 159 1.39 -17.95 -4.64
N PRO A 160 0.87 -18.70 -5.62
CA PRO A 160 -0.03 -18.17 -6.66
C PRO A 160 -1.43 -17.83 -6.14
N THR A 161 -1.77 -18.24 -4.91
CA THR A 161 -3.04 -17.91 -4.24
C THR A 161 -2.81 -17.47 -2.81
N ALA A 162 -3.71 -16.62 -2.29
CA ALA A 162 -3.67 -16.18 -0.89
C ALA A 162 -3.91 -17.34 0.08
N GLU A 163 -4.73 -18.33 -0.32
CA GLU A 163 -5.02 -19.51 0.48
C GLU A 163 -3.75 -20.34 0.73
N GLU A 164 -2.96 -20.62 -0.32
CA GLU A 164 -1.69 -21.34 -0.17
C GLU A 164 -0.70 -20.57 0.69
N ALA A 165 -0.63 -19.23 0.52
CA ALA A 165 0.23 -18.38 1.32
C ALA A 165 -0.20 -18.41 2.80
N PHE A 166 -1.49 -18.36 3.09
CA PHE A 166 -2.03 -18.37 4.44
C PHE A 166 -1.81 -19.71 5.16
N GLU A 167 -2.03 -20.84 4.48
CA GLU A 167 -1.72 -22.16 5.07
C GLU A 167 -0.23 -22.27 5.39
N ALA A 168 0.65 -21.86 4.48
CA ALA A 168 2.08 -21.85 4.73
C ALA A 168 2.48 -20.91 5.88
N GLN A 169 1.79 -19.78 6.03
CA GLN A 169 1.98 -18.83 7.13
C GLN A 169 1.56 -19.45 8.47
N LEU A 170 0.41 -20.10 8.56
CA LEU A 170 -0.05 -20.80 9.77
C LEU A 170 0.94 -21.89 10.21
N GLU A 171 1.43 -22.69 9.24
CA GLU A 171 2.43 -23.74 9.52
C GLU A 171 3.78 -23.18 10.00
N ALA A 172 4.17 -22.01 9.52
CA ALA A 172 5.37 -21.34 9.99
C ALA A 172 5.20 -20.73 11.38
N LEU A 173 4.04 -20.11 11.65
CA LEU A 173 3.70 -19.50 12.94
C LEU A 173 3.70 -20.53 14.09
N LYS A 174 3.22 -21.76 13.86
CA LYS A 174 3.26 -22.86 14.85
C LYS A 174 4.68 -23.20 15.33
N LYS A 175 5.70 -22.86 14.54
CA LYS A 175 7.11 -23.14 14.80
C LYS A 175 7.87 -21.97 15.43
N ALA A 176 7.19 -20.87 15.72
CA ALA A 176 7.80 -19.70 16.34
C ALA A 176 8.34 -20.02 17.75
N GLU A 177 9.56 -19.57 18.04
CA GLU A 177 10.27 -19.83 19.30
C GLU A 177 10.55 -18.55 20.10
N ARG A 178 10.69 -17.39 19.42
CA ARG A 178 11.13 -16.14 20.06
C ARG A 178 10.08 -15.04 19.94
N PHE A 179 9.72 -14.68 18.70
CA PHE A 179 8.75 -13.61 18.47
C PHE A 179 7.98 -13.79 17.15
N ILE A 180 6.76 -13.25 17.14
CA ILE A 180 5.88 -13.11 15.97
C ILE A 180 5.49 -11.63 15.86
N PHE A 181 5.80 -10.99 14.75
CA PHE A 181 5.36 -9.63 14.44
C PHE A 181 4.45 -9.65 13.23
N MET A 182 3.26 -9.07 13.37
CA MET A 182 2.25 -9.04 12.30
C MET A 182 1.70 -7.63 12.11
N GLU A 183 1.66 -7.17 10.88
CA GLU A 183 1.16 -5.86 10.45
C GLU A 183 0.21 -6.06 9.27
N TYR A 184 -1.04 -5.65 9.41
CA TYR A 184 -2.06 -5.82 8.38
C TYR A 184 -2.99 -4.61 8.28
N HIS A 185 -3.36 -4.22 7.06
CA HIS A 185 -4.30 -3.13 6.83
C HIS A 185 -5.70 -3.46 7.36
N ALA A 186 -6.21 -4.66 7.07
CA ALA A 186 -7.55 -5.07 7.49
C ALA A 186 -7.51 -6.43 8.17
N ILE A 187 -8.23 -6.51 9.30
CA ILE A 187 -8.46 -7.73 10.07
C ILE A 187 -9.97 -7.89 10.25
N GLU A 188 -10.49 -9.05 9.90
CA GLU A 188 -11.89 -9.44 10.12
C GLU A 188 -11.93 -10.61 11.11
N GLU A 189 -12.57 -10.39 12.29
CA GLU A 189 -12.73 -11.44 13.31
C GLU A 189 -13.76 -12.50 12.86
N LYS A 190 -13.33 -13.38 11.95
CA LYS A 190 -14.10 -14.50 11.44
C LYS A 190 -13.21 -15.72 11.28
N THR A 191 -13.70 -16.72 10.54
CA THR A 191 -13.10 -18.06 10.40
C THR A 191 -11.60 -18.05 10.09
N ALA A 192 -11.15 -17.21 9.15
CA ALA A 192 -9.72 -17.13 8.83
C ALA A 192 -8.90 -16.57 10.01
N PHE A 193 -9.39 -15.50 10.63
CA PHE A 193 -8.72 -14.90 11.79
C PHE A 193 -8.82 -15.79 13.04
N GLU A 194 -9.94 -16.50 13.26
CA GLU A 194 -10.08 -17.45 14.38
C GLU A 194 -8.97 -18.51 14.33
N ARG A 195 -8.68 -19.11 13.16
CA ARG A 195 -7.59 -20.07 12.97
C ARG A 195 -6.22 -19.47 13.29
N LEU A 196 -6.00 -18.22 12.87
CA LEU A 196 -4.77 -17.50 13.17
C LEU A 196 -4.66 -17.20 14.66
N PHE A 197 -5.72 -16.70 15.29
CA PHE A 197 -5.78 -16.35 16.70
C PHE A 197 -5.48 -17.55 17.61
N GLU A 198 -5.98 -18.75 17.27
CA GLU A 198 -5.66 -19.99 17.98
C GLU A 198 -4.14 -20.22 18.00
N VAL A 199 -3.47 -20.13 16.84
CA VAL A 199 -2.02 -20.32 16.75
C VAL A 199 -1.25 -19.24 17.52
N LEU A 200 -1.64 -17.97 17.38
CA LEU A 200 -0.98 -16.86 18.08
C LEU A 200 -1.13 -16.97 19.59
N SER A 201 -2.32 -17.36 20.07
CA SER A 201 -2.60 -17.56 21.51
C SER A 201 -1.79 -18.72 22.08
N GLU A 202 -1.69 -19.84 21.35
CA GLU A 202 -0.82 -20.98 21.74
C GLU A 202 0.64 -20.57 21.84
N ARG A 203 1.15 -19.78 20.88
CA ARG A 203 2.55 -19.31 20.91
C ARG A 203 2.80 -18.31 22.03
N ALA A 204 1.86 -17.38 22.25
CA ALA A 204 1.93 -16.44 23.37
C ALA A 204 1.95 -17.19 24.74
N ALA A 205 1.08 -18.18 24.91
CA ALA A 205 1.07 -19.04 26.11
C ALA A 205 2.36 -19.85 26.27
N ALA A 206 3.05 -20.17 25.18
CA ALA A 206 4.38 -20.84 25.21
C ALA A 206 5.53 -19.86 25.48
N GLY A 207 5.27 -18.55 25.70
CA GLY A 207 6.27 -17.54 26.00
C GLY A 207 6.86 -16.82 24.78
N VAL A 208 6.30 -17.03 23.58
CA VAL A 208 6.69 -16.30 22.38
C VAL A 208 6.12 -14.87 22.46
N GLU A 209 6.94 -13.87 22.15
CA GLU A 209 6.51 -12.47 22.07
C GLU A 209 5.65 -12.28 20.81
N VAL A 210 4.35 -11.97 20.97
CA VAL A 210 3.43 -11.77 19.83
C VAL A 210 2.98 -10.33 19.78
N ARG A 211 3.21 -9.67 18.64
CA ARG A 211 2.77 -8.29 18.35
C ARG A 211 1.88 -8.26 17.13
N LEU A 212 0.72 -7.62 17.26
CA LEU A 212 -0.24 -7.45 16.18
C LEU A 212 -0.52 -5.96 15.95
N PHE A 213 -0.34 -5.50 14.72
CA PHE A 213 -0.53 -4.11 14.30
C PHE A 213 -1.54 -4.04 13.16
N TYR A 214 -2.52 -3.13 13.25
CA TYR A 214 -3.55 -3.00 12.21
C TYR A 214 -3.97 -1.55 11.98
N ASP A 215 -4.49 -1.27 10.76
CA ASP A 215 -5.03 0.03 10.40
C ASP A 215 -6.49 0.18 10.87
N ASP A 216 -6.82 1.30 11.53
CA ASP A 216 -8.17 1.51 12.08
C ASP A 216 -9.24 1.61 10.98
N ILE A 217 -8.97 2.36 9.89
CA ILE A 217 -9.95 2.51 8.79
C ILE A 217 -10.10 1.21 8.01
N GLY A 218 -8.98 0.50 7.76
CA GLY A 218 -9.01 -0.79 7.10
C GLY A 218 -9.85 -1.84 7.85
N SER A 219 -9.87 -1.76 9.17
CA SER A 219 -10.54 -2.75 10.05
C SER A 219 -11.86 -2.25 10.66
N ILE A 220 -12.27 -0.99 10.43
CA ILE A 220 -13.38 -0.32 11.15
C ILE A 220 -14.74 -1.03 11.03
N TRP A 221 -14.95 -1.76 9.92
CA TRP A 221 -16.18 -2.49 9.64
C TRP A 221 -16.16 -3.94 10.13
N PHE A 222 -15.00 -4.44 10.55
CA PHE A 222 -14.69 -5.85 10.75
C PHE A 222 -14.42 -6.23 12.21
N ILE A 223 -13.97 -5.26 13.03
CA ILE A 223 -13.63 -5.45 14.44
C ILE A 223 -14.42 -4.49 15.34
N ASP A 224 -14.56 -4.84 16.60
CA ASP A 224 -15.19 -3.99 17.60
C ASP A 224 -14.15 -3.28 18.51
N HIS A 225 -14.64 -2.46 19.45
CA HIS A 225 -13.78 -1.71 20.38
C HIS A 225 -13.10 -2.59 21.45
N ASP A 226 -13.55 -3.83 21.65
CA ASP A 226 -12.97 -4.76 22.61
C ASP A 226 -11.86 -5.63 22.01
N PHE A 227 -11.59 -5.51 20.71
CA PHE A 227 -10.61 -6.32 20.00
C PHE A 227 -9.23 -6.30 20.67
N ILE A 228 -8.69 -5.10 20.95
CA ILE A 228 -7.37 -4.96 21.58
C ILE A 228 -7.35 -5.66 22.95
N ARG A 229 -8.40 -5.50 23.75
CA ARG A 229 -8.50 -6.15 25.06
C ARG A 229 -8.49 -7.68 24.94
N ARG A 230 -9.22 -8.26 23.96
CA ARG A 230 -9.18 -9.71 23.71
C ARG A 230 -7.79 -10.21 23.30
N MET A 231 -7.07 -9.43 22.50
CA MET A 231 -5.68 -9.78 22.14
C MET A 231 -4.76 -9.75 23.38
N GLU A 232 -4.86 -8.71 24.19
CA GLU A 232 -4.07 -8.56 25.42
C GLU A 232 -4.39 -9.68 26.44
N GLU A 233 -5.66 -10.06 26.61
CA GLU A 233 -6.08 -11.19 27.45
C GLU A 233 -5.48 -12.53 26.98
N ALA A 234 -5.21 -12.68 25.68
CA ALA A 234 -4.53 -13.83 25.09
C ALA A 234 -2.99 -13.73 25.12
N GLY A 235 -2.42 -12.68 25.71
CA GLY A 235 -0.97 -12.46 25.76
C GLY A 235 -0.38 -11.86 24.47
N ILE A 236 -1.22 -11.31 23.58
CA ILE A 236 -0.83 -10.69 22.32
C ILE A 236 -0.81 -9.18 22.49
N GLU A 237 0.33 -8.51 22.32
CA GLU A 237 0.38 -7.04 22.31
C GLU A 237 -0.20 -6.51 21.00
N ALA A 238 -1.35 -5.83 21.06
CA ALA A 238 -2.01 -5.27 19.89
C ALA A 238 -1.95 -3.73 19.86
N ARG A 239 -1.71 -3.16 18.67
CA ARG A 239 -1.73 -1.71 18.45
C ARG A 239 -2.52 -1.36 17.20
N VAL A 240 -3.14 -0.17 17.23
CA VAL A 240 -3.90 0.37 16.10
C VAL A 240 -3.16 1.53 15.45
N PHE A 241 -3.06 1.49 14.13
CA PHE A 241 -2.51 2.59 13.34
C PHE A 241 -3.58 3.66 13.12
N ASN A 242 -3.22 4.91 13.41
CA ASN A 242 -3.94 6.14 13.06
C ASN A 242 -5.46 6.05 13.29
N PRO A 243 -5.89 5.91 14.56
CA PRO A 243 -7.31 5.73 14.91
C PRO A 243 -8.14 6.91 14.44
N MET A 244 -9.33 6.62 13.89
CA MET A 244 -10.28 7.62 13.44
C MET A 244 -10.81 8.42 14.63
N THR A 245 -10.54 9.71 14.61
CA THR A 245 -11.07 10.68 15.57
C THR A 245 -12.13 11.57 14.90
N PRO A 246 -13.12 12.11 15.64
CA PRO A 246 -14.12 13.01 15.08
C PRO A 246 -13.56 14.41 14.73
N ILE A 247 -12.30 14.66 15.03
CA ILE A 247 -11.61 15.92 14.70
C ILE A 247 -10.86 15.71 13.39
N PHE A 248 -11.01 16.67 12.46
CA PHE A 248 -10.28 16.61 11.18
C PHE A 248 -8.77 16.68 11.43
N ASN A 249 -8.07 15.67 10.94
CA ASN A 249 -6.62 15.57 11.02
C ASN A 249 -6.08 15.15 9.65
N ALA A 250 -5.22 15.97 9.05
CA ALA A 250 -4.64 15.69 7.74
C ALA A 250 -3.89 14.34 7.69
N PHE A 251 -3.29 13.90 8.80
CA PHE A 251 -2.63 12.60 8.92
C PHE A 251 -3.61 11.42 8.77
N LEU A 252 -4.93 11.62 9.00
CA LEU A 252 -5.94 10.57 8.78
C LEU A 252 -5.98 10.05 7.34
N ASN A 253 -5.51 10.84 6.37
CA ASN A 253 -5.42 10.40 4.97
C ASN A 253 -4.30 9.39 4.73
N HIS A 254 -3.27 9.37 5.59
CA HIS A 254 -2.19 8.40 5.52
C HIS A 254 -2.59 7.13 6.25
N ARG A 255 -2.60 6.01 5.52
CA ARG A 255 -3.03 4.71 6.04
C ARG A 255 -1.89 3.71 5.97
N ASP A 256 -1.87 2.80 6.92
CA ASP A 256 -1.01 1.64 6.83
C ASP A 256 -1.66 0.59 5.92
N HIS A 257 -0.99 0.31 4.80
CA HIS A 257 -1.47 -0.68 3.84
C HIS A 257 -0.50 -1.87 3.71
N ARG A 258 0.49 -1.95 4.58
CA ARG A 258 1.44 -3.05 4.66
C ARG A 258 0.75 -4.36 5.07
N LYS A 259 1.31 -5.49 4.66
CA LYS A 259 0.92 -6.84 5.06
C LYS A 259 2.20 -7.60 5.29
N ILE A 260 2.60 -7.69 6.54
CA ILE A 260 3.88 -8.28 6.96
C ILE A 260 3.63 -9.27 8.07
N THR A 261 4.23 -10.45 7.97
CA THR A 261 4.38 -11.37 9.08
C THR A 261 5.84 -11.75 9.20
N VAL A 262 6.44 -11.54 10.37
CA VAL A 262 7.81 -11.93 10.69
C VAL A 262 7.78 -12.94 11.81
N ILE A 263 8.56 -14.02 11.67
CA ILE A 263 8.68 -15.11 12.63
C ILE A 263 10.15 -15.27 12.97
N ASP A 264 10.52 -15.01 14.23
CA ASP A 264 11.88 -15.16 14.80
C ASP A 264 12.99 -14.40 14.06
N GLY A 265 12.64 -13.46 13.15
CA GLY A 265 13.57 -12.82 12.23
C GLY A 265 14.14 -13.77 11.16
N LYS A 266 13.62 -14.99 11.03
CA LYS A 266 14.09 -16.04 10.11
C LYS A 266 13.18 -16.23 8.91
N VAL A 267 11.87 -16.10 9.11
CA VAL A 267 10.85 -16.29 8.09
C VAL A 267 9.98 -15.03 8.02
N GLY A 268 9.76 -14.53 6.82
CA GLY A 268 8.89 -13.38 6.58
C GLY A 268 7.87 -13.67 5.48
N PHE A 269 6.65 -13.17 5.64
CA PHE A 269 5.61 -13.22 4.62
C PHE A 269 5.17 -11.81 4.26
N THR A 270 4.91 -11.59 2.98
CA THR A 270 4.23 -10.40 2.47
C THR A 270 3.48 -10.72 1.18
N GLY A 271 2.57 -9.84 0.78
CA GLY A 271 1.74 -10.03 -0.41
C GLY A 271 0.58 -9.05 -0.45
N GLY A 272 -0.43 -9.32 -1.28
CA GLY A 272 -1.58 -8.44 -1.43
C GLY A 272 -2.70 -8.68 -0.41
N TYR A 273 -2.78 -9.86 0.22
CA TYR A 273 -3.91 -10.31 1.02
C TYR A 273 -3.95 -9.71 2.43
N ASN A 274 -5.16 -9.35 2.88
CA ASN A 274 -5.46 -9.02 4.27
C ASN A 274 -6.03 -10.25 5.01
N LEU A 275 -6.28 -10.09 6.31
CA LEU A 275 -6.86 -11.13 7.16
C LEU A 275 -8.40 -11.01 7.20
N ALA A 276 -9.04 -11.16 6.04
CA ALA A 276 -10.50 -11.17 5.91
C ALA A 276 -10.95 -12.30 4.97
N GLU A 277 -12.18 -12.79 5.14
CA GLU A 277 -12.67 -14.02 4.48
C GLU A 277 -12.67 -13.95 2.95
N GLU A 278 -12.91 -12.78 2.38
CA GLU A 278 -12.91 -12.59 0.92
C GLU A 278 -11.56 -12.86 0.27
N TYR A 279 -10.45 -12.54 0.96
CA TYR A 279 -9.09 -12.77 0.43
C TYR A 279 -8.74 -14.26 0.31
N PHE A 280 -9.39 -15.10 1.08
CA PHE A 280 -9.22 -16.55 1.09
C PHE A 280 -10.39 -17.27 0.42
N ASN A 281 -11.19 -16.59 -0.37
CA ASN A 281 -12.35 -17.12 -1.08
C ASN A 281 -13.31 -17.93 -0.19
N ILE A 282 -13.40 -17.62 1.11
CA ILE A 282 -14.42 -18.14 2.03
C ILE A 282 -15.76 -17.46 1.75
N THR A 283 -15.72 -16.19 1.38
CA THR A 283 -16.86 -15.41 0.88
C THR A 283 -16.52 -14.81 -0.49
N HIS A 284 -17.54 -14.53 -1.32
CA HIS A 284 -17.35 -14.10 -2.71
C HIS A 284 -18.14 -12.82 -3.04
N PRO A 285 -17.90 -11.69 -2.35
CA PRO A 285 -18.68 -10.45 -2.59
C PRO A 285 -18.47 -9.88 -4.01
N TYR A 286 -17.32 -10.18 -4.63
CA TYR A 286 -16.92 -9.68 -5.96
C TYR A 286 -16.46 -10.82 -6.90
N GLY A 287 -17.07 -12.00 -6.78
CA GLY A 287 -16.60 -13.20 -7.46
C GLY A 287 -15.34 -13.79 -6.82
N HIS A 288 -14.52 -14.46 -7.62
CA HIS A 288 -13.25 -15.01 -7.14
C HIS A 288 -12.29 -13.87 -6.82
N TRP A 289 -11.76 -13.85 -5.59
CA TRP A 289 -10.74 -12.89 -5.16
C TRP A 289 -9.36 -13.45 -5.48
N PHE A 290 -8.66 -12.80 -6.40
CA PHE A 290 -7.32 -13.24 -6.82
C PHE A 290 -6.26 -12.44 -6.07
N ASP A 291 -5.51 -13.11 -5.22
CA ASP A 291 -4.36 -12.51 -4.53
C ASP A 291 -3.19 -13.48 -4.44
N THR A 292 -2.00 -12.95 -4.20
CA THR A 292 -0.75 -13.72 -4.15
C THR A 292 0.10 -13.31 -2.96
N GLY A 293 1.06 -14.17 -2.60
CA GLY A 293 2.01 -13.89 -1.54
C GLY A 293 3.38 -14.47 -1.80
N ILE A 294 4.36 -13.97 -1.05
CA ILE A 294 5.72 -14.51 -1.02
C ILE A 294 6.15 -14.79 0.42
N ARG A 295 6.96 -15.82 0.58
CA ARG A 295 7.70 -16.13 1.81
C ARG A 295 9.18 -15.92 1.56
N LEU A 296 9.82 -15.16 2.42
CA LEU A 296 11.26 -15.02 2.53
C LEU A 296 11.76 -15.91 3.66
N THR A 297 12.89 -16.58 3.45
CA THR A 297 13.59 -17.32 4.50
C THR A 297 15.06 -16.96 4.44
N GLY A 298 15.62 -16.40 5.52
CA GLY A 298 17.01 -15.97 5.58
C GLY A 298 17.18 -14.47 5.82
N GLU A 299 18.28 -13.90 5.33
CA GLU A 299 18.77 -12.60 5.76
C GLU A 299 17.87 -11.42 5.42
N ALA A 300 17.14 -11.44 4.29
CA ALA A 300 16.26 -10.34 3.88
C ALA A 300 15.06 -10.13 4.84
N VAL A 301 14.74 -11.11 5.70
CA VAL A 301 13.72 -10.97 6.74
C VAL A 301 14.08 -9.85 7.74
N ARG A 302 15.37 -9.50 7.86
CA ARG A 302 15.85 -8.35 8.64
C ARG A 302 15.14 -7.05 8.20
N SER A 303 15.08 -6.76 6.90
CA SER A 303 14.39 -5.56 6.42
C SER A 303 12.89 -5.59 6.72
N LEU A 304 12.20 -6.72 6.55
CA LEU A 304 10.78 -6.83 6.94
C LEU A 304 10.59 -6.60 8.45
N THR A 305 11.52 -7.11 9.28
CA THR A 305 11.52 -6.88 10.73
C THR A 305 11.71 -5.40 11.05
N GLY A 306 12.66 -4.73 10.37
CA GLY A 306 12.90 -3.30 10.52
C GLY A 306 11.68 -2.46 10.13
N ILE A 307 11.06 -2.76 8.98
CA ILE A 307 9.86 -2.09 8.48
C ILE A 307 8.70 -2.19 9.49
N PHE A 308 8.48 -3.37 10.09
CA PHE A 308 7.49 -3.52 11.15
C PHE A 308 7.84 -2.69 12.39
N LEU A 309 9.08 -2.75 12.87
CA LEU A 309 9.51 -2.05 14.08
C LEU A 309 9.47 -0.52 13.92
N GLU A 310 9.71 0.00 12.72
CA GLU A 310 9.55 1.41 12.37
C GLU A 310 8.14 1.90 12.72
N ASN A 311 7.11 1.30 12.13
CA ASN A 311 5.72 1.68 12.38
C ASN A 311 5.30 1.44 13.82
N TRP A 312 5.67 0.29 14.39
CA TRP A 312 5.33 -0.10 15.75
C TRP A 312 5.79 0.94 16.79
N ASN A 313 7.01 1.46 16.63
CA ASN A 313 7.58 2.44 17.54
C ASN A 313 7.10 3.87 17.25
N ALA A 314 6.93 4.23 15.96
CA ALA A 314 6.50 5.58 15.56
C ALA A 314 5.12 5.96 16.11
N ILE A 315 4.18 5.02 16.13
CA ILE A 315 2.79 5.30 16.51
C ILE A 315 2.65 5.75 17.97
N ARG A 316 3.37 5.14 18.89
CA ARG A 316 3.36 5.57 20.30
C ARG A 316 4.48 6.57 20.64
N GLY A 317 5.47 6.75 19.76
CA GLY A 317 6.65 7.58 20.01
C GLY A 317 7.49 7.04 21.15
N GLU A 318 7.48 5.72 21.34
CA GLU A 318 8.25 5.01 22.36
C GLU A 318 9.62 4.62 21.82
N LYS A 319 10.66 4.78 22.64
CA LYS A 319 12.02 4.27 22.36
C LYS A 319 12.24 2.87 22.95
N LYS A 320 11.17 2.18 23.32
CA LYS A 320 11.20 0.95 24.13
C LYS A 320 11.98 -0.19 23.48
N ASP A 321 12.00 -0.23 22.14
CA ASP A 321 12.71 -1.28 21.41
C ASP A 321 14.13 -0.88 20.97
N ALA A 322 14.56 0.37 21.19
CA ALA A 322 15.88 0.84 20.78
C ALA A 322 17.03 -0.03 21.38
N GLU A 323 16.85 -0.51 22.62
CA GLU A 323 17.80 -1.39 23.28
C GLU A 323 17.73 -2.85 22.77
N LYS A 324 16.61 -3.25 22.14
CA LYS A 324 16.38 -4.60 21.62
C LYS A 324 16.51 -4.71 20.11
N LEU A 325 16.75 -3.60 19.39
CA LEU A 325 16.85 -3.60 17.93
C LEU A 325 17.86 -4.62 17.42
N GLU A 326 19.05 -4.65 18.00
CA GLU A 326 20.09 -5.62 17.62
C GLU A 326 19.64 -7.07 17.83
N GLU A 327 18.83 -7.34 18.87
CA GLU A 327 18.32 -8.68 19.16
C GLU A 327 17.30 -9.12 18.11
N TYR A 328 16.35 -8.25 17.73
CA TYR A 328 15.34 -8.56 16.71
C TYR A 328 15.92 -8.63 15.30
N LEU A 329 16.91 -7.77 15.00
CA LEU A 329 17.56 -7.69 13.70
C LEU A 329 18.77 -8.63 13.54
N ARG A 330 19.15 -9.34 14.62
CA ARG A 330 20.22 -10.34 14.57
C ARG A 330 19.77 -11.53 13.75
N LEU A 331 20.52 -11.82 12.68
CA LEU A 331 20.27 -12.99 11.86
C LEU A 331 21.13 -14.17 12.31
N PRO A 332 20.56 -15.38 12.41
CA PRO A 332 21.37 -16.57 12.31
C PRO A 332 21.98 -16.62 10.89
N SER A 333 23.17 -17.17 10.76
CA SER A 333 23.75 -17.43 9.44
C SER A 333 22.81 -18.35 8.67
N TYR A 334 22.41 -17.91 7.50
CA TYR A 334 21.58 -18.66 6.56
C TYR A 334 22.35 -18.86 5.27
N CYS A 335 22.27 -20.04 4.68
CA CYS A 335 22.82 -20.32 3.37
C CYS A 335 21.66 -20.59 2.42
N ALA A 336 21.44 -19.70 1.48
CA ALA A 336 20.35 -19.83 0.52
C ALA A 336 20.59 -21.00 -0.45
N ALA A 337 19.51 -21.68 -0.82
CA ALA A 337 19.55 -22.72 -1.84
C ALA A 337 19.66 -22.13 -3.26
N GLU A 338 19.31 -20.84 -3.45
CA GLU A 338 19.34 -20.16 -4.75
C GLU A 338 20.22 -18.90 -4.71
N PRO A 339 21.11 -18.70 -5.69
CA PRO A 339 21.96 -17.52 -5.77
C PRO A 339 21.23 -16.34 -6.42
N GLY A 340 20.30 -15.71 -5.70
CA GLY A 340 19.60 -14.52 -6.14
C GLY A 340 19.99 -13.25 -5.37
N TYR A 341 19.39 -12.12 -5.71
CA TYR A 341 19.48 -10.85 -4.99
C TYR A 341 18.10 -10.41 -4.58
N CYS A 342 17.90 -10.09 -3.31
CA CYS A 342 16.62 -9.76 -2.71
C CYS A 342 16.72 -8.48 -1.90
N GLN A 343 15.73 -7.61 -2.03
CA GLN A 343 15.70 -6.31 -1.33
C GLN A 343 14.26 -5.96 -0.93
N PRO A 344 13.83 -6.32 0.28
CA PRO A 344 12.60 -5.78 0.83
C PRO A 344 12.77 -4.29 1.13
N TYR A 345 11.74 -3.51 0.82
CA TYR A 345 11.72 -2.05 1.01
C TYR A 345 10.34 -1.59 1.46
N ALA A 346 10.28 -0.43 2.08
CA ALA A 346 9.03 0.26 2.36
C ALA A 346 8.89 1.52 1.50
N ASP A 347 7.64 1.95 1.34
CA ASP A 347 7.27 3.25 0.82
C ASP A 347 6.54 4.02 1.92
N SER A 348 6.85 5.29 2.10
CA SER A 348 6.32 6.13 3.16
C SER A 348 5.82 7.47 2.60
N PRO A 349 4.59 7.90 2.92
CA PRO A 349 4.11 9.21 2.49
C PRO A 349 4.79 10.38 3.23
N LEU A 350 5.74 10.11 4.14
CA LEU A 350 6.35 11.10 5.02
C LEU A 350 7.74 11.56 4.57
N ASP A 351 8.48 10.76 3.81
CA ASP A 351 9.87 11.03 3.41
C ASP A 351 9.99 11.94 2.18
N GLY A 352 8.92 12.02 1.36
CA GLY A 352 8.88 12.83 0.14
C GLY A 352 9.48 12.12 -1.08
N GLU A 353 9.76 10.83 -0.97
CA GLU A 353 10.22 9.95 -2.06
C GLU A 353 9.06 9.00 -2.45
N GLN A 354 8.86 8.76 -3.74
CA GLN A 354 7.82 7.85 -4.24
C GLN A 354 8.48 6.52 -4.60
N VAL A 355 8.82 5.75 -3.59
CA VAL A 355 9.65 4.55 -3.73
C VAL A 355 8.99 3.50 -4.60
N GLY A 356 7.71 3.19 -4.36
CA GLY A 356 6.96 2.21 -5.13
C GLY A 356 6.83 2.58 -6.61
N GLU A 357 6.53 3.85 -6.90
CA GLU A 357 6.46 4.36 -8.26
C GLU A 357 7.81 4.25 -8.97
N ASN A 358 8.88 4.67 -8.30
CA ASN A 358 10.24 4.65 -8.85
C ASN A 358 10.70 3.21 -9.13
N VAL A 359 10.44 2.26 -8.24
CA VAL A 359 10.75 0.84 -8.46
C VAL A 359 10.00 0.29 -9.67
N TYR A 360 8.70 0.56 -9.79
CA TYR A 360 7.91 0.10 -10.94
C TYR A 360 8.34 0.76 -12.24
N MET A 361 8.65 2.06 -12.24
CA MET A 361 9.18 2.74 -13.42
C MET A 361 10.54 2.19 -13.84
N ASN A 362 11.41 1.90 -12.88
CA ASN A 362 12.71 1.27 -13.16
C ASN A 362 12.55 -0.11 -13.80
N LEU A 363 11.64 -0.95 -13.30
CA LEU A 363 11.30 -2.25 -13.90
C LEU A 363 10.83 -2.10 -15.36
N VAL A 364 9.90 -1.18 -15.61
CA VAL A 364 9.36 -0.91 -16.96
C VAL A 364 10.44 -0.37 -17.90
N ASN A 365 11.29 0.52 -17.43
CA ASN A 365 12.36 1.12 -18.23
C ASN A 365 13.48 0.12 -18.54
N HIS A 366 13.77 -0.80 -17.63
CA HIS A 366 14.78 -1.85 -17.81
C HIS A 366 14.31 -2.97 -18.74
N ALA A 367 13.01 -3.25 -18.78
CA ALA A 367 12.45 -4.35 -19.58
C ALA A 367 12.85 -4.26 -21.07
N LYS A 368 13.30 -5.41 -21.61
CA LYS A 368 13.81 -5.56 -22.99
C LYS A 368 12.86 -6.39 -23.86
N ARG A 369 12.20 -7.42 -23.29
CA ARG A 369 11.31 -8.36 -24.00
C ARG A 369 9.88 -8.21 -23.57
N TYR A 370 9.62 -8.26 -22.25
CA TYR A 370 8.27 -8.14 -21.69
C TYR A 370 8.29 -7.62 -20.27
N VAL A 371 7.18 -7.00 -19.86
CA VAL A 371 6.86 -6.68 -18.47
C VAL A 371 5.37 -6.84 -18.24
N TYR A 372 4.99 -7.61 -17.24
CA TYR A 372 3.60 -7.92 -16.88
C TYR A 372 3.29 -7.42 -15.49
N PHE A 373 2.09 -6.84 -15.31
CA PHE A 373 1.60 -6.32 -14.04
C PHE A 373 0.23 -6.91 -13.68
N MET A 374 0.02 -7.20 -12.40
CA MET A 374 -1.29 -7.39 -11.78
C MET A 374 -1.52 -6.27 -10.77
N THR A 375 -2.69 -5.63 -10.82
CA THR A 375 -3.06 -4.57 -9.91
C THR A 375 -4.58 -4.43 -9.78
N PRO A 376 -5.13 -4.14 -8.57
CA PRO A 376 -6.57 -3.89 -8.43
C PRO A 376 -7.00 -2.57 -9.05
N TYR A 377 -6.10 -1.60 -9.13
CA TYR A 377 -6.39 -0.25 -9.63
C TYR A 377 -5.27 0.22 -10.56
N LEU A 378 -5.67 0.92 -11.63
CA LEU A 378 -4.73 1.49 -12.61
C LEU A 378 -5.03 2.99 -12.75
N ILE A 379 -4.57 3.76 -11.76
CA ILE A 379 -4.80 5.21 -11.63
C ILE A 379 -3.43 5.86 -11.43
N ILE A 380 -2.65 5.91 -12.48
CA ILE A 380 -1.21 6.20 -12.48
C ILE A 380 -0.91 7.66 -12.83
N THR A 381 0.29 8.10 -12.48
CA THR A 381 0.82 9.40 -12.87
C THR A 381 1.04 9.50 -14.39
N ASP A 382 1.20 10.72 -14.88
CA ASP A 382 1.55 10.92 -16.29
C ASP A 382 2.97 10.39 -16.58
N GLU A 383 3.89 10.48 -15.62
CA GLU A 383 5.27 9.95 -15.70
C GLU A 383 5.25 8.43 -15.86
N MET A 384 4.52 7.71 -15.01
CA MET A 384 4.38 6.25 -15.10
C MET A 384 3.64 5.84 -16.39
N SER A 385 2.60 6.57 -16.77
CA SER A 385 1.89 6.37 -18.04
C SER A 385 2.83 6.50 -19.24
N GLN A 386 3.72 7.50 -19.24
CA GLN A 386 4.74 7.67 -20.28
C GLN A 386 5.77 6.52 -20.28
N ALA A 387 6.18 6.03 -19.10
CA ALA A 387 7.10 4.90 -19.01
C ALA A 387 6.50 3.63 -19.65
N PHE A 388 5.25 3.28 -19.33
CA PHE A 388 4.54 2.16 -19.97
C PHE A 388 4.40 2.35 -21.49
N CYS A 389 3.98 3.54 -21.91
CA CYS A 389 3.83 3.87 -23.34
C CYS A 389 5.16 3.75 -24.08
N LEU A 390 6.25 4.24 -23.51
CA LEU A 390 7.57 4.20 -24.11
C LEU A 390 8.10 2.76 -24.21
N ALA A 391 7.91 1.95 -23.17
CA ALA A 391 8.28 0.53 -23.19
C ALA A 391 7.56 -0.21 -24.33
N ALA A 392 6.24 -0.07 -24.45
CA ALA A 392 5.47 -0.67 -25.54
C ALA A 392 5.92 -0.19 -26.93
N LYS A 393 6.19 1.12 -27.10
CA LYS A 393 6.70 1.69 -28.35
C LYS A 393 8.11 1.21 -28.71
N ARG A 394 8.92 0.80 -27.72
CA ARG A 394 10.25 0.17 -27.95
C ARG A 394 10.12 -1.29 -28.38
N GLY A 395 8.91 -1.86 -28.41
CA GLY A 395 8.67 -3.26 -28.76
C GLY A 395 8.61 -4.22 -27.57
N VAL A 396 8.60 -3.72 -26.33
CA VAL A 396 8.41 -4.53 -25.14
C VAL A 396 6.94 -4.99 -25.06
N ASP A 397 6.68 -6.27 -24.81
CA ASP A 397 5.34 -6.79 -24.57
C ASP A 397 4.88 -6.37 -23.17
N VAL A 398 4.13 -5.27 -23.10
CA VAL A 398 3.61 -4.70 -21.85
C VAL A 398 2.17 -5.16 -21.66
N ARG A 399 1.91 -5.92 -20.56
CA ARG A 399 0.57 -6.42 -20.23
C ARG A 399 0.18 -6.07 -18.81
N ILE A 400 -1.07 -5.64 -18.63
CA ILE A 400 -1.61 -5.28 -17.32
C ILE A 400 -2.93 -6.02 -17.11
N ILE A 401 -3.06 -6.72 -15.98
CA ILE A 401 -4.30 -7.38 -15.55
C ILE A 401 -4.93 -6.54 -14.44
N THR A 402 -6.21 -6.21 -14.62
CA THR A 402 -7.04 -5.46 -13.69
C THR A 402 -8.32 -6.25 -13.36
N PRO A 403 -9.13 -5.87 -12.36
CA PRO A 403 -10.38 -6.56 -12.05
C PRO A 403 -11.39 -6.57 -13.20
N GLY A 404 -12.11 -7.68 -13.37
CA GLY A 404 -13.29 -7.75 -14.22
C GLY A 404 -14.58 -7.41 -13.46
N ILE A 405 -14.66 -7.73 -12.16
CA ILE A 405 -15.74 -7.36 -11.24
C ILE A 405 -15.17 -6.39 -10.22
N PRO A 406 -15.67 -5.13 -10.14
CA PRO A 406 -15.10 -4.11 -9.25
C PRO A 406 -15.62 -4.22 -7.82
N ASP A 407 -14.78 -3.85 -6.84
CA ASP A 407 -15.16 -3.56 -5.45
C ASP A 407 -15.84 -2.18 -5.32
N LYS A 408 -15.32 -1.17 -6.05
CA LYS A 408 -15.79 0.23 -6.04
C LYS A 408 -16.01 0.72 -7.47
N LYS A 409 -17.28 0.97 -7.82
CA LYS A 409 -17.66 1.36 -9.19
C LYS A 409 -16.95 2.62 -9.69
N MET A 410 -16.80 3.65 -8.84
CA MET A 410 -16.16 4.92 -9.23
C MET A 410 -14.66 4.73 -9.50
N VAL A 411 -13.95 3.99 -8.65
CA VAL A 411 -12.52 3.67 -8.81
C VAL A 411 -12.29 2.82 -10.06
N TYR A 412 -13.22 1.91 -10.36
CA TYR A 412 -13.18 1.10 -11.58
C TYR A 412 -13.32 1.96 -12.85
N GLN A 413 -14.24 2.94 -12.85
CA GLN A 413 -14.37 3.87 -13.98
C GLN A 413 -13.13 4.78 -14.09
N ALA A 414 -12.55 5.21 -12.96
CA ALA A 414 -11.29 5.94 -12.95
C ALA A 414 -10.16 5.10 -13.57
N THR A 415 -10.00 3.82 -13.17
CA THR A 415 -9.05 2.87 -13.78
C THR A 415 -9.21 2.80 -15.30
N ARG A 416 -10.44 2.61 -15.79
CA ARG A 416 -10.72 2.53 -17.22
C ARG A 416 -10.44 3.83 -17.99
N SER A 417 -10.43 4.97 -17.30
CA SER A 417 -10.10 6.25 -17.92
C SER A 417 -8.64 6.32 -18.42
N TYR A 418 -7.75 5.50 -17.87
CA TYR A 418 -6.34 5.41 -18.26
C TYR A 418 -6.09 4.42 -19.41
N TYR A 419 -7.00 3.48 -19.70
CA TYR A 419 -6.79 2.44 -20.70
C TYR A 419 -6.48 3.00 -22.10
N ASN A 420 -7.20 4.04 -22.53
CA ASN A 420 -7.06 4.55 -23.90
C ASN A 420 -5.65 5.10 -24.21
N VAL A 421 -5.01 5.78 -23.27
CA VAL A 421 -3.65 6.32 -23.51
C VAL A 421 -2.64 5.19 -23.64
N LEU A 422 -2.79 4.15 -22.81
CA LEU A 422 -1.92 2.99 -22.76
C LEU A 422 -2.11 2.09 -23.99
N THR A 423 -3.35 1.74 -24.33
CA THR A 423 -3.66 0.86 -25.48
C THR A 423 -3.25 1.47 -26.80
N ARG A 424 -3.39 2.79 -26.98
CA ARG A 424 -2.91 3.50 -28.17
C ARG A 424 -1.38 3.46 -28.33
N ALA A 425 -0.65 3.23 -27.27
CA ALA A 425 0.81 3.06 -27.31
C ALA A 425 1.24 1.61 -27.53
N GLY A 426 0.31 0.65 -27.48
CA GLY A 426 0.59 -0.77 -27.65
C GLY A 426 0.57 -1.59 -26.36
N VAL A 427 0.24 -0.99 -25.21
CA VAL A 427 0.05 -1.72 -23.96
C VAL A 427 -1.22 -2.58 -24.05
N ARG A 428 -1.14 -3.84 -23.67
CA ARG A 428 -2.28 -4.78 -23.66
C ARG A 428 -2.93 -4.82 -22.29
N ILE A 429 -4.26 -4.62 -22.25
CA ILE A 429 -5.03 -4.57 -21.00
C ILE A 429 -5.99 -5.76 -20.94
N TYR A 430 -5.96 -6.44 -19.79
CA TYR A 430 -6.75 -7.62 -19.50
C TYR A 430 -7.62 -7.37 -18.26
N GLU A 431 -8.92 -7.70 -18.35
CA GLU A 431 -9.85 -7.66 -17.21
C GLU A 431 -10.11 -9.10 -16.74
N TYR A 432 -9.78 -9.42 -15.48
CA TYR A 432 -9.96 -10.74 -14.88
C TYR A 432 -11.44 -11.05 -14.68
N THR A 433 -12.01 -11.87 -15.54
CA THR A 433 -13.47 -12.11 -15.62
C THR A 433 -14.07 -12.89 -14.45
N PRO A 434 -13.35 -13.84 -13.77
CA PRO A 434 -13.93 -14.56 -12.65
C PRO A 434 -14.22 -13.70 -11.41
N GLY A 435 -13.59 -12.52 -11.31
CA GLY A 435 -13.80 -11.70 -10.11
C GLY A 435 -12.90 -10.49 -9.98
N PHE A 436 -12.43 -10.27 -8.74
CA PHE A 436 -11.61 -9.14 -8.35
C PHE A 436 -10.12 -9.50 -8.33
N MET A 437 -9.34 -8.89 -9.22
CA MET A 437 -7.87 -8.99 -9.24
C MET A 437 -7.30 -8.08 -8.16
N HIS A 438 -6.70 -8.66 -7.12
CA HIS A 438 -6.13 -7.86 -6.02
C HIS A 438 -4.62 -8.06 -5.83
N ALA A 439 -3.97 -8.95 -6.57
CA ALA A 439 -2.53 -9.13 -6.53
C ALA A 439 -1.78 -7.84 -6.94
N LYS A 440 -0.65 -7.55 -6.30
CA LYS A 440 0.25 -6.44 -6.59
C LYS A 440 1.63 -7.01 -6.86
N GLN A 441 1.83 -7.33 -8.12
CA GLN A 441 3.08 -7.96 -8.56
C GLN A 441 3.43 -7.59 -9.99
N CYS A 442 4.71 -7.65 -10.30
CA CYS A 442 5.19 -7.51 -11.66
C CYS A 442 6.38 -8.43 -11.93
N VAL A 443 6.54 -8.81 -13.19
CA VAL A 443 7.64 -9.64 -13.65
C VAL A 443 8.16 -9.12 -14.98
N ALA A 444 9.49 -9.06 -15.15
CA ALA A 444 10.15 -8.62 -16.36
C ALA A 444 11.25 -9.60 -16.78
N ASP A 445 11.27 -9.94 -18.06
CA ASP A 445 12.36 -10.62 -18.78
C ASP A 445 12.85 -11.96 -18.21
N ASP A 446 12.09 -12.63 -17.36
CA ASP A 446 12.42 -13.87 -16.62
C ASP A 446 13.48 -13.67 -15.50
N GLU A 447 13.90 -12.43 -15.24
CA GLU A 447 15.05 -12.17 -14.37
C GLU A 447 14.73 -11.27 -13.18
N LEU A 448 13.76 -10.34 -13.32
CA LEU A 448 13.44 -9.32 -12.33
C LEU A 448 11.97 -9.34 -11.99
N ALA A 449 11.64 -9.24 -10.70
CA ALA A 449 10.27 -9.15 -10.23
C ALA A 449 10.14 -8.29 -8.98
N ALA A 450 8.93 -7.79 -8.76
CA ALA A 450 8.52 -7.21 -7.50
C ALA A 450 7.16 -7.76 -7.07
N CYS A 451 7.00 -7.98 -5.77
CA CYS A 451 5.76 -8.42 -5.15
C CYS A 451 5.60 -7.74 -3.79
N GLY A 452 4.37 -7.36 -3.43
CA GLY A 452 4.11 -6.70 -2.15
C GLY A 452 2.71 -6.14 -2.05
N THR A 453 2.60 -4.95 -1.48
CA THR A 453 1.31 -4.33 -1.15
C THR A 453 0.95 -3.16 -2.06
N ILE A 454 1.90 -2.68 -2.90
CA ILE A 454 1.83 -1.42 -3.63
C ILE A 454 0.95 -1.55 -4.88
N ASN A 455 -0.19 -0.88 -4.89
CA ASN A 455 -1.07 -0.77 -6.06
C ASN A 455 -0.53 0.26 -7.07
N LEU A 456 -1.01 0.18 -8.30
CA LEU A 456 -0.82 1.23 -9.31
C LEU A 456 -1.91 2.32 -9.19
N ASP A 457 -1.98 2.96 -8.02
CA ASP A 457 -2.90 4.08 -7.77
C ASP A 457 -2.27 5.15 -6.86
N PHE A 458 -2.83 6.39 -6.93
CA PHE A 458 -2.30 7.53 -6.16
C PHE A 458 -2.32 7.31 -4.64
N ARG A 459 -3.28 6.54 -4.11
CA ARG A 459 -3.31 6.28 -2.67
C ARG A 459 -2.12 5.46 -2.23
N SER A 460 -1.85 4.35 -2.93
CA SER A 460 -0.67 3.52 -2.66
C SER A 460 0.63 4.30 -2.87
N LEU A 461 0.74 5.01 -3.99
CA LEU A 461 2.01 5.64 -4.40
C LEU A 461 2.35 6.94 -3.64
N TYR A 462 1.36 7.59 -2.95
CA TYR A 462 1.56 8.92 -2.35
C TYR A 462 1.01 9.08 -0.94
N HIS A 463 0.13 8.20 -0.47
CA HIS A 463 -0.59 8.41 0.78
C HIS A 463 -0.49 7.27 1.78
N HIS A 464 -0.19 6.06 1.33
CA HIS A 464 -0.13 4.89 2.18
C HIS A 464 1.30 4.56 2.58
N PHE A 465 1.44 3.94 3.76
CA PHE A 465 2.62 3.17 4.09
C PHE A 465 2.48 1.81 3.42
N GLU A 466 3.43 1.47 2.58
CA GLU A 466 3.43 0.26 1.76
C GLU A 466 4.74 -0.50 1.95
N ASN A 467 4.78 -1.75 1.48
CA ASN A 467 6.01 -2.49 1.37
C ASN A 467 6.05 -3.33 0.09
N GLY A 468 7.25 -3.55 -0.40
CA GLY A 468 7.51 -4.42 -1.53
C GLY A 468 8.80 -5.19 -1.36
N VAL A 469 8.98 -6.20 -2.17
CA VAL A 469 10.23 -6.95 -2.30
C VAL A 469 10.64 -6.93 -3.77
N LEU A 470 11.80 -6.34 -4.05
CA LEU A 470 12.45 -6.41 -5.34
C LEU A 470 13.41 -7.61 -5.32
N PHE A 471 13.36 -8.46 -6.35
CA PHE A 471 14.24 -9.61 -6.41
C PHE A 471 14.63 -9.98 -7.83
N TYR A 472 15.86 -10.47 -7.96
CA TYR A 472 16.54 -10.75 -9.21
C TYR A 472 17.17 -12.14 -9.20
N ARG A 473 16.95 -12.92 -10.28
CA ARG A 473 17.48 -14.27 -10.50
C ARG A 473 17.04 -15.32 -9.47
N TYR A 474 15.72 -15.38 -9.19
CA TYR A 474 15.09 -16.45 -8.38
C TYR A 474 14.17 -17.33 -9.23
N ARG A 475 14.05 -18.62 -8.90
CA ARG A 475 13.04 -19.53 -9.50
C ARG A 475 11.61 -19.06 -9.24
N ALA A 476 11.39 -18.33 -8.17
CA ALA A 476 10.11 -17.69 -7.87
C ALA A 476 9.61 -16.81 -9.04
N ILE A 477 10.51 -16.18 -9.81
CA ILE A 477 10.16 -15.36 -10.98
C ILE A 477 9.52 -16.19 -12.09
N ALA A 478 10.04 -17.39 -12.36
CA ALA A 478 9.44 -18.29 -13.33
C ALA A 478 8.02 -18.72 -12.90
N LYS A 479 7.82 -19.04 -11.62
CA LYS A 479 6.48 -19.35 -11.08
C LYS A 479 5.52 -18.15 -11.17
N MET A 480 6.01 -16.92 -10.90
CA MET A 480 5.20 -15.71 -11.09
C MET A 480 4.81 -15.53 -12.55
N LYS A 481 5.72 -15.75 -13.49
CA LYS A 481 5.42 -15.70 -14.93
C LYS A 481 4.38 -16.76 -15.30
N GLU A 482 4.52 -17.99 -14.83
CA GLU A 482 3.54 -19.07 -15.04
C GLU A 482 2.16 -18.66 -14.51
N CYS A 483 2.10 -18.02 -13.33
CA CYS A 483 0.88 -17.46 -12.77
C CYS A 483 0.24 -16.42 -13.71
N PHE A 484 1.00 -15.47 -14.27
CA PHE A 484 0.52 -14.54 -15.30
C PHE A 484 -0.01 -15.26 -16.54
N LEU A 485 0.77 -16.20 -17.08
CA LEU A 485 0.40 -16.95 -18.30
C LEU A 485 -0.85 -17.79 -18.09
N GLY A 486 -1.04 -18.40 -16.90
CA GLY A 486 -2.23 -19.16 -16.53
C GLY A 486 -3.46 -18.27 -16.25
N THR A 487 -3.25 -16.99 -15.95
CA THR A 487 -4.32 -16.02 -15.67
C THR A 487 -4.84 -15.35 -16.95
N PHE A 488 -3.99 -15.05 -17.95
CA PHE A 488 -4.43 -14.39 -19.20
C PHE A 488 -5.61 -15.09 -19.89
N PRO A 489 -5.68 -16.44 -20.01
CA PRO A 489 -6.83 -17.12 -20.60
C PRO A 489 -8.15 -16.93 -19.82
N GLN A 490 -8.09 -16.57 -18.55
CA GLN A 490 -9.24 -16.29 -17.69
C GLN A 490 -9.71 -14.84 -17.78
N CYS A 491 -8.97 -14.01 -18.51
CA CYS A 491 -9.25 -12.59 -18.67
C CYS A 491 -9.92 -12.30 -20.01
N ARG A 492 -10.67 -11.21 -20.05
CA ARG A 492 -11.08 -10.59 -21.29
C ARG A 492 -10.03 -9.54 -21.69
N GLU A 493 -9.40 -9.71 -22.84
CA GLU A 493 -8.57 -8.66 -23.40
C GLU A 493 -9.46 -7.52 -23.91
N VAL A 494 -9.22 -6.30 -23.41
CA VAL A 494 -10.02 -5.12 -23.74
C VAL A 494 -9.23 -4.07 -24.56
N THR A 495 -8.03 -4.42 -25.00
CA THR A 495 -7.11 -3.52 -25.73
C THR A 495 -7.79 -2.84 -26.92
N GLU A 496 -8.41 -3.60 -27.81
CA GLU A 496 -9.07 -3.07 -29.02
C GLU A 496 -10.27 -2.19 -28.67
N GLN A 497 -11.04 -2.54 -27.65
CA GLN A 497 -12.21 -1.78 -27.21
C GLN A 497 -11.85 -0.33 -26.83
N TYR A 498 -10.64 -0.11 -26.30
CA TYR A 498 -10.19 1.21 -25.83
C TYR A 498 -9.28 1.95 -26.84
N LEU A 499 -8.89 1.32 -27.95
CA LEU A 499 -8.14 1.95 -29.04
C LEU A 499 -8.94 3.07 -29.71
N TYR A 500 -10.22 2.79 -30.03
CA TYR A 500 -11.07 3.65 -30.87
C TYR A 500 -12.40 3.96 -30.18
N GLY A 501 -13.09 4.99 -30.65
CA GLY A 501 -14.56 5.10 -30.50
C GLY A 501 -15.10 5.69 -29.20
N ARG A 502 -14.32 6.45 -28.40
CA ARG A 502 -14.91 7.15 -27.25
C ARG A 502 -15.81 8.30 -27.69
N THR A 503 -17.06 8.32 -27.20
CA THR A 503 -18.00 9.43 -27.36
C THR A 503 -17.49 10.69 -26.64
N LEU A 504 -18.02 11.87 -27.01
CA LEU A 504 -17.71 13.12 -26.30
C LEU A 504 -18.08 13.05 -24.82
N PHE A 505 -19.17 12.38 -24.47
CA PHE A 505 -19.63 12.20 -23.11
C PHE A 505 -18.61 11.36 -22.30
N GLN A 506 -18.17 10.23 -22.83
CA GLN A 506 -17.14 9.39 -22.19
C GLN A 506 -15.80 10.14 -22.03
N ARG A 507 -15.42 11.00 -22.98
CA ARG A 507 -14.22 11.83 -22.85
C ARG A 507 -14.34 12.83 -21.71
N ALA A 508 -15.51 13.48 -21.57
CA ALA A 508 -15.77 14.42 -20.49
C ALA A 508 -15.80 13.71 -19.13
N GLU A 509 -16.48 12.56 -19.03
CA GLU A 509 -16.50 11.71 -17.83
C GLU A 509 -15.08 11.29 -17.41
N HIS A 510 -14.29 10.75 -18.33
CA HIS A 510 -12.91 10.34 -18.06
C HIS A 510 -12.02 11.53 -17.65
N CYS A 511 -12.24 12.72 -18.24
CA CYS A 511 -11.51 13.93 -17.84
C CYS A 511 -11.81 14.31 -16.38
N LEU A 512 -13.09 14.31 -15.99
CA LEU A 512 -13.51 14.60 -14.62
C LEU A 512 -12.99 13.55 -13.62
N LEU A 513 -13.09 12.25 -13.98
CA LEU A 513 -12.56 11.18 -13.15
C LEU A 513 -11.04 11.30 -12.95
N ARG A 514 -10.27 11.62 -13.99
CA ARG A 514 -8.83 11.85 -13.89
C ARG A 514 -8.48 13.08 -13.04
N LEU A 515 -9.30 14.13 -13.07
CA LEU A 515 -9.10 15.31 -12.25
C LEU A 515 -9.23 15.01 -10.75
N ILE A 516 -10.20 14.16 -10.37
CA ILE A 516 -10.46 13.81 -8.97
C ILE A 516 -9.70 12.55 -8.51
N SER A 517 -9.09 11.82 -9.44
CA SER A 517 -8.42 10.54 -9.16
C SER A 517 -7.33 10.59 -8.08
N PRO A 518 -6.55 11.70 -7.91
CA PRO A 518 -5.61 11.79 -6.81
C PRO A 518 -6.25 11.88 -5.42
N MET A 519 -7.58 12.06 -5.36
CA MET A 519 -8.35 12.09 -4.11
C MET A 519 -9.09 10.77 -3.84
N LEU A 520 -9.14 9.85 -4.84
CA LEU A 520 -9.77 8.52 -4.74
C LEU A 520 -8.80 7.50 -4.18
#